data_c70abe08073d15244250ffe2ea79841c
#
_entry.id   c70abe08073d15244250ffe2ea79841c
#
_cell.length_a   1.000
_cell.length_b   1.000
_cell.length_c   1.000
_cell.angle_alpha   90.00
_cell.angle_beta   90.00
_cell.angle_gamma   90.00
#
_symmetry.space_group_name_H-M   'P 1'
#
loop_
_entity.id
_entity.type
_entity.pdbx_description
1 polymer ?
#
loop_
_entity_poly.entity_id
_entity_poly.type
_entity_poly.pdbx_seq_one_letter_code
_entity_poly.pdbx_strand_id
1 'polypeptide(L)'
;MDTTENNLLHNEVLSALFKNSFLVDLANDNQDEQIQPDEKQLLEVLVFHHHVQRELPPSQFTLLEAILTACKLNSAQVMIYSKNDIQSFPLQSMIEKHQPQKIILFGVDPVVMGLPIHFPVFQIQSYQQVQYLHAPSLSELETDKQLKIQLWQKLKQLFP
;
A
#
# COMPACT_ATOMS: atom_id res chain seq x y z
N MET A 1 13.85 -23.60 18.35
CA MET A 1 14.64 -22.38 18.15
C MET A 1 14.43 -21.76 16.80
N ASP A 2 14.27 -22.53 15.76
CA ASP A 2 14.03 -22.01 14.40
C ASP A 2 12.74 -21.19 14.27
N THR A 3 11.70 -21.54 15.02
CA THR A 3 10.46 -20.78 15.08
C THR A 3 10.60 -19.41 15.73
N THR A 4 11.59 -19.22 16.60
CA THR A 4 11.85 -17.93 17.27
C THR A 4 12.59 -16.98 16.33
N GLU A 5 13.47 -17.46 15.51
CA GLU A 5 14.18 -16.67 14.51
C GLU A 5 13.22 -16.23 13.39
N ASN A 6 12.34 -17.09 12.93
CA ASN A 6 11.34 -16.74 11.95
C ASN A 6 10.35 -15.69 12.49
N ASN A 7 9.99 -15.79 13.75
CA ASN A 7 9.14 -14.78 14.38
C ASN A 7 9.85 -13.45 14.56
N LEU A 8 11.15 -13.47 14.84
CA LEU A 8 11.95 -12.25 14.94
C LEU A 8 12.08 -11.57 13.58
N LEU A 9 12.33 -12.30 12.51
CA LEU A 9 12.38 -11.77 11.15
C LEU A 9 11.05 -11.20 10.71
N HIS A 10 9.95 -11.87 11.04
CA HIS A 10 8.61 -11.39 10.75
C HIS A 10 8.30 -10.12 11.55
N ASN A 11 8.67 -10.06 12.80
CA ASN A 11 8.53 -8.88 13.64
C ASN A 11 9.44 -7.74 13.19
N GLU A 12 10.63 -8.04 12.67
CA GLU A 12 11.51 -7.02 12.12
C GLU A 12 10.95 -6.38 10.85
N VAL A 13 10.34 -7.16 9.98
CA VAL A 13 9.67 -6.64 8.78
C VAL A 13 8.47 -5.78 9.16
N LEU A 14 7.63 -6.25 10.09
CA LEU A 14 6.53 -5.47 10.64
C LEU A 14 7.02 -4.20 11.33
N SER A 15 8.07 -4.30 12.12
CA SER A 15 8.69 -3.17 12.79
C SER A 15 9.31 -2.18 11.82
N ALA A 16 9.84 -2.62 10.69
CA ALA A 16 10.44 -1.73 9.70
C ALA A 16 9.39 -0.83 9.05
N LEU A 17 8.18 -1.33 8.82
CA LEU A 17 7.06 -0.53 8.33
C LEU A 17 6.60 0.53 9.33
N PHE A 18 6.60 0.20 10.63
CA PHE A 18 6.25 1.14 11.70
C PHE A 18 7.42 2.02 12.13
N LYS A 19 8.62 1.50 12.09
CA LYS A 19 9.83 2.22 12.51
C LYS A 19 10.16 3.38 11.60
N ASN A 20 9.79 3.34 10.34
CA ASN A 20 9.98 4.48 9.44
C ASN A 20 9.18 5.72 9.86
N SER A 21 8.10 5.55 10.63
CA SER A 21 7.39 6.67 11.24
C SER A 21 7.74 6.89 12.71
N PHE A 22 8.28 5.90 13.40
CA PHE A 22 8.53 5.94 14.82
C PHE A 22 9.98 6.21 15.19
N LEU A 23 10.93 5.70 14.43
CA LEU A 23 12.37 5.87 14.69
C LEU A 23 12.89 7.26 14.36
N VAL A 24 12.17 8.01 13.54
CA VAL A 24 12.52 9.40 13.25
C VAL A 24 12.51 10.22 14.52
N ASP A 25 11.60 9.93 15.46
CA ASP A 25 11.51 10.66 16.72
C ASP A 25 12.56 10.24 17.75
N LEU A 26 13.05 9.01 17.69
CA LEU A 26 14.03 8.50 18.64
C LEU A 26 15.49 8.67 18.19
N ALA A 27 15.71 8.74 16.89
CA ALA A 27 17.05 8.88 16.31
C ALA A 27 17.56 10.34 16.33
N ASN A 28 16.70 11.28 16.68
CA ASN A 28 17.02 12.70 16.63
C ASN A 28 17.91 13.20 17.75
N ASP A 29 18.21 12.38 18.73
CA ASP A 29 18.94 12.89 19.89
C ASP A 29 20.46 12.98 19.73
N ASN A 30 21.05 12.45 18.66
CA ASN A 30 22.51 12.38 18.62
C ASN A 30 23.19 12.40 17.25
N GLN A 31 22.51 12.80 16.20
CA GLN A 31 23.23 12.91 14.93
C GLN A 31 22.91 14.21 14.24
N ASP A 32 23.94 14.96 14.01
CA ASP A 32 24.02 15.90 12.90
C ASP A 32 23.76 15.11 11.61
N GLU A 33 22.57 14.56 11.47
CA GLU A 33 22.16 14.01 10.22
C GLU A 33 21.99 15.16 9.26
N GLN A 34 22.93 15.19 8.38
CA GLN A 34 22.73 15.80 7.11
C GLN A 34 21.35 15.36 6.64
N ILE A 35 20.38 16.23 6.90
CA ILE A 35 19.14 16.21 6.18
C ILE A 35 19.56 16.34 4.74
N GLN A 36 19.69 15.21 4.09
CA GLN A 36 19.81 15.22 2.65
C GLN A 36 18.50 15.85 2.16
N PRO A 37 18.57 17.01 1.50
CA PRO A 37 17.36 17.64 1.02
C PRO A 37 16.74 16.70 0.00
N ASP A 38 15.52 16.27 0.30
CA ASP A 38 14.56 15.76 -0.64
C ASP A 38 15.14 14.94 -1.81
N GLU A 39 15.65 13.76 -1.54
CA GLU A 39 15.27 12.71 -2.45
C GLU A 39 13.75 12.66 -2.31
N LYS A 40 13.05 13.25 -3.27
CA LYS A 40 11.65 12.96 -3.51
C LYS A 40 11.58 11.44 -3.50
N GLN A 41 11.19 10.87 -2.37
CA GLN A 41 10.87 9.46 -2.33
C GLN A 41 9.67 9.33 -3.27
N LEU A 42 9.97 9.02 -4.50
CA LEU A 42 8.97 8.72 -5.51
C LEU A 42 8.24 7.51 -4.99
N LEU A 43 7.10 7.75 -4.41
CA LEU A 43 6.21 6.67 -4.03
C LEU A 43 5.77 5.98 -5.31
N GLU A 44 6.17 4.76 -5.48
CA GLU A 44 5.85 4.00 -6.67
C GLU A 44 4.38 3.57 -6.68
N VAL A 45 3.83 3.26 -5.50
CA VAL A 45 2.50 2.69 -5.34
C VAL A 45 1.73 3.37 -4.22
N LEU A 46 0.49 3.77 -4.51
CA LEU A 46 -0.50 4.09 -3.49
C LEU A 46 -1.47 2.93 -3.34
N VAL A 47 -1.79 2.59 -2.10
CA VAL A 47 -2.75 1.55 -1.75
C VAL A 47 -3.89 2.16 -0.96
N PHE A 48 -5.12 1.91 -1.37
CA PHE A 48 -6.32 2.34 -0.67
C PHE A 48 -7.11 1.13 -0.19
N HIS A 49 -7.62 1.19 1.02
CA HIS A 49 -8.48 0.15 1.59
C HIS A 49 -9.82 0.71 2.07
N HIS A 50 -10.81 -0.16 2.16
CA HIS A 50 -12.19 0.25 2.44
C HIS A 50 -12.47 0.53 3.92
N HIS A 51 -11.58 0.18 4.83
CA HIS A 51 -11.80 0.43 6.25
C HIS A 51 -11.92 1.91 6.56
N VAL A 52 -12.78 2.23 7.48
CA VAL A 52 -12.97 3.61 7.98
C VAL A 52 -11.76 4.05 8.78
N GLN A 53 -11.21 3.16 9.57
CA GLN A 53 -10.00 3.41 10.34
C GLN A 53 -8.78 3.29 9.44
N ARG A 54 -7.81 4.13 9.67
CA ARG A 54 -6.55 4.12 8.93
C ARG A 54 -5.77 2.82 9.17
N GLU A 55 -5.89 2.28 10.37
CA GLU A 55 -5.24 1.03 10.74
C GLU A 55 -6.07 -0.17 10.29
N LEU A 56 -5.40 -1.11 9.65
CA LEU A 56 -5.99 -2.37 9.24
C LEU A 56 -6.01 -3.36 10.42
N PRO A 57 -7.00 -4.27 10.47
CA PRO A 57 -6.91 -5.42 11.37
C PRO A 57 -5.60 -6.18 11.13
N PRO A 58 -5.00 -6.77 12.19
CA PRO A 58 -3.68 -7.42 12.08
C PRO A 58 -3.60 -8.49 11.00
N SER A 59 -4.64 -9.30 10.82
CA SER A 59 -4.68 -10.35 9.80
C SER A 59 -4.69 -9.76 8.37
N GLN A 60 -5.42 -8.68 8.16
CA GLN A 60 -5.49 -8.01 6.87
C GLN A 60 -4.21 -7.23 6.58
N PHE A 61 -3.62 -6.64 7.59
CA PHE A 61 -2.32 -5.98 7.47
C PHE A 61 -1.23 -6.99 7.06
N THR A 62 -1.19 -8.15 7.69
CA THR A 62 -0.27 -9.24 7.34
C THR A 62 -0.47 -9.70 5.89
N LEU A 63 -1.73 -9.83 5.46
CA LEU A 63 -2.05 -10.18 4.09
C LEU A 63 -1.55 -9.13 3.09
N LEU A 64 -1.81 -7.85 3.37
CA LEU A 64 -1.34 -6.75 2.52
C LEU A 64 0.17 -6.71 2.44
N GLU A 65 0.84 -6.90 3.55
CA GLU A 65 2.30 -6.93 3.62
C GLU A 65 2.88 -8.09 2.79
N ALA A 66 2.26 -9.27 2.86
CA ALA A 66 2.64 -10.40 2.04
C ALA A 66 2.46 -10.12 0.54
N ILE A 67 1.38 -9.45 0.17
CA ILE A 67 1.12 -9.01 -1.21
C ILE A 67 2.22 -8.05 -1.69
N LEU A 68 2.54 -7.04 -0.92
CA LEU A 68 3.56 -6.05 -1.27
C LEU A 68 4.95 -6.68 -1.37
N THR A 69 5.29 -7.58 -0.47
CA THR A 69 6.55 -8.32 -0.50
C THR A 69 6.65 -9.20 -1.75
N ALA A 70 5.55 -9.85 -2.12
CA ALA A 70 5.49 -10.67 -3.32
C ALA A 70 5.67 -9.83 -4.60
N CYS A 71 5.28 -8.56 -4.58
CA CYS A 71 5.50 -7.61 -5.66
C CYS A 71 6.90 -6.96 -5.62
N LYS A 72 7.75 -7.35 -4.68
CA LYS A 72 9.09 -6.81 -4.46
C LYS A 72 9.08 -5.31 -4.12
N LEU A 73 8.05 -4.86 -3.46
CA LEU A 73 7.90 -3.49 -2.99
C LEU A 73 8.38 -3.39 -1.55
N ASN A 74 9.14 -2.36 -1.25
CA ASN A 74 9.53 -2.04 0.11
C ASN A 74 8.63 -0.93 0.70
N SER A 75 8.71 -0.75 1.99
CA SER A 75 7.88 0.23 2.72
C SER A 75 8.12 1.68 2.28
N ALA A 76 9.28 1.99 1.75
CA ALA A 76 9.59 3.34 1.26
C ALA A 76 8.93 3.67 -0.09
N GLN A 77 8.52 2.64 -0.84
CA GLN A 77 7.90 2.79 -2.16
C GLN A 77 6.37 2.83 -2.10
N VAL A 78 5.78 2.52 -0.95
CA VAL A 78 4.34 2.31 -0.81
C VAL A 78 3.76 3.21 0.27
N MET A 79 2.65 3.85 -0.03
CA MET A 79 1.84 4.55 0.97
C MET A 79 0.45 3.92 1.03
N ILE A 80 -0.03 3.68 2.24
CA ILE A 80 -1.32 3.04 2.48
C ILE A 80 -2.28 4.07 3.05
N TYR A 81 -3.43 4.20 2.44
CA TYR A 81 -4.49 5.12 2.85
C TYR A 81 -5.81 4.40 3.04
N SER A 82 -6.61 4.90 3.96
CA SER A 82 -8.01 4.52 4.09
C SER A 82 -8.87 5.29 3.08
N LYS A 83 -10.04 4.75 2.75
CA LYS A 83 -11.00 5.46 1.90
C LYS A 83 -11.42 6.82 2.47
N ASN A 84 -11.38 6.99 3.78
CA ASN A 84 -11.73 8.25 4.43
C ASN A 84 -10.67 9.33 4.27
N ASP A 85 -9.43 8.95 4.02
CA ASP A 85 -8.36 9.92 3.79
C ASP A 85 -8.63 10.78 2.54
N ILE A 86 -9.41 10.25 1.59
CA ILE A 86 -9.79 10.95 0.37
C ILE A 86 -10.66 12.17 0.65
N GLN A 87 -11.45 12.13 1.71
CA GLN A 87 -12.29 13.27 2.10
C GLN A 87 -11.44 14.45 2.55
N SER A 88 -10.33 14.17 3.20
CA SER A 88 -9.38 15.21 3.65
C SER A 88 -8.38 15.59 2.56
N PHE A 89 -7.98 14.61 1.76
CA PHE A 89 -7.01 14.78 0.69
C PHE A 89 -7.53 14.12 -0.59
N PRO A 90 -8.08 14.89 -1.53
CA PRO A 90 -8.55 14.33 -2.79
C PRO A 90 -7.46 13.54 -3.51
N LEU A 91 -7.86 12.49 -4.23
CA LEU A 91 -6.94 11.63 -4.96
C LEU A 91 -6.01 12.42 -5.89
N GLN A 92 -6.53 13.43 -6.57
CA GLN A 92 -5.73 14.28 -7.44
C GLN A 92 -4.58 14.95 -6.70
N SER A 93 -4.84 15.46 -5.50
CA SER A 93 -3.80 16.08 -4.67
C SER A 93 -2.75 15.06 -4.22
N MET A 94 -3.16 13.85 -3.91
CA MET A 94 -2.23 12.77 -3.57
C MET A 94 -1.35 12.37 -4.75
N ILE A 95 -1.92 12.30 -5.94
CA ILE A 95 -1.19 12.01 -7.18
C ILE A 95 -0.17 13.11 -7.49
N GLU A 96 -0.55 14.36 -7.35
CA GLU A 96 0.34 15.49 -7.57
C GLU A 96 1.49 15.52 -6.55
N LYS A 97 1.19 15.20 -5.30
CA LYS A 97 2.18 15.18 -4.22
C LYS A 97 3.18 14.03 -4.35
N HIS A 98 2.69 12.82 -4.61
CA HIS A 98 3.49 11.61 -4.56
C HIS A 98 3.95 11.12 -5.92
N GLN A 99 3.28 11.53 -6.99
CA GLN A 99 3.54 11.10 -8.36
C GLN A 99 3.67 9.56 -8.50
N PRO A 100 2.68 8.80 -7.99
CA PRO A 100 2.74 7.35 -8.04
C PRO A 100 2.63 6.86 -9.48
N GLN A 101 3.22 5.72 -9.75
CA GLN A 101 3.07 5.03 -11.03
C GLN A 101 1.86 4.11 -11.04
N LYS A 102 1.50 3.57 -9.87
CA LYS A 102 0.45 2.57 -9.72
C LYS A 102 -0.39 2.86 -8.48
N ILE A 103 -1.68 2.56 -8.58
CA ILE A 103 -2.63 2.68 -7.47
C ILE A 103 -3.44 1.39 -7.38
N ILE A 104 -3.51 0.81 -6.19
CA ILE A 104 -4.29 -0.39 -5.92
C ILE A 104 -5.44 -0.03 -5.00
N LEU A 105 -6.66 -0.40 -5.39
CA LEU A 105 -7.89 -0.13 -4.66
C LEU A 105 -8.44 -1.44 -4.09
N PHE A 106 -8.29 -1.65 -2.79
CA PHE A 106 -8.84 -2.83 -2.10
C PHE A 106 -10.23 -2.52 -1.55
N GLY A 107 -11.25 -3.00 -2.26
CA GLY A 107 -12.64 -2.81 -1.86
C GLY A 107 -13.13 -1.37 -1.94
N VAL A 108 -12.44 -0.52 -2.68
CA VAL A 108 -12.82 0.88 -2.89
C VAL A 108 -13.20 1.06 -4.36
N ASP A 109 -14.43 1.52 -4.59
CA ASP A 109 -14.92 1.79 -5.95
C ASP A 109 -14.14 2.96 -6.56
N PRO A 110 -13.65 2.83 -7.80
CA PRO A 110 -12.98 3.93 -8.49
C PRO A 110 -13.78 5.24 -8.54
N VAL A 111 -15.09 5.15 -8.67
CA VAL A 111 -15.97 6.32 -8.69
C VAL A 111 -15.96 7.07 -7.36
N VAL A 112 -15.88 6.34 -6.24
CA VAL A 112 -15.76 6.93 -4.89
C VAL A 112 -14.44 7.68 -4.74
N MET A 113 -13.41 7.23 -5.45
CA MET A 113 -12.11 7.90 -5.49
C MET A 113 -12.10 9.19 -6.33
N GLY A 114 -13.20 9.49 -7.00
CA GLY A 114 -13.27 10.64 -7.91
C GLY A 114 -12.76 10.35 -9.32
N LEU A 115 -12.56 9.09 -9.69
CA LEU A 115 -12.19 8.72 -11.03
C LEU A 115 -13.41 8.79 -11.95
N PRO A 116 -13.25 9.34 -13.17
CA PRO A 116 -14.37 9.42 -14.12
C PRO A 116 -14.69 8.10 -14.79
N ILE A 117 -13.91 7.06 -14.49
CA ILE A 117 -14.02 5.74 -15.11
C ILE A 117 -14.45 4.73 -14.06
N HIS A 118 -15.50 3.99 -14.36
CA HIS A 118 -15.88 2.82 -13.60
C HIS A 118 -15.29 1.57 -14.26
N PHE A 119 -14.58 0.76 -13.48
CA PHE A 119 -14.05 -0.51 -13.96
C PHE A 119 -14.22 -1.61 -12.91
N PRO A 120 -14.46 -2.86 -13.37
CA PRO A 120 -14.74 -3.96 -12.47
C PRO A 120 -13.49 -4.41 -11.72
N VAL A 121 -13.73 -5.23 -10.68
CA VAL A 121 -12.68 -5.89 -9.92
C VAL A 121 -11.79 -6.74 -10.84
N PHE A 122 -10.52 -6.77 -10.54
CA PHE A 122 -9.47 -7.46 -11.31
C PHE A 122 -9.18 -6.88 -12.70
N GLN A 123 -9.62 -5.67 -12.96
CA GLN A 123 -9.24 -4.96 -14.17
C GLN A 123 -8.13 -3.96 -13.87
N ILE A 124 -7.12 -3.94 -14.73
CA ILE A 124 -6.08 -2.91 -14.74
C ILE A 124 -6.48 -1.85 -15.74
N GLN A 125 -6.55 -0.61 -15.27
CA GLN A 125 -6.96 0.52 -16.08
C GLN A 125 -5.91 1.63 -15.98
N SER A 126 -5.50 2.17 -17.11
CA SER A 126 -4.61 3.33 -17.15
C SER A 126 -5.41 4.61 -17.31
N TYR A 127 -5.10 5.59 -16.48
CA TYR A 127 -5.70 6.91 -16.52
C TYR A 127 -4.67 7.96 -16.11
N GLN A 128 -4.49 9.00 -16.92
CA GLN A 128 -3.52 10.07 -16.67
C GLN A 128 -2.11 9.58 -16.29
N GLN A 129 -1.62 8.58 -17.02
CA GLN A 129 -0.30 7.98 -16.83
C GLN A 129 -0.12 7.18 -15.54
N VAL A 130 -1.19 6.91 -14.84
CA VAL A 130 -1.21 6.07 -13.64
C VAL A 130 -1.98 4.79 -13.95
N GLN A 131 -1.44 3.65 -13.54
CA GLN A 131 -2.11 2.37 -13.66
C GLN A 131 -2.90 2.09 -12.38
N TYR A 132 -4.17 1.73 -12.54
CA TYR A 132 -5.08 1.41 -11.45
C TYR A 132 -5.43 -0.06 -11.48
N LEU A 133 -5.43 -0.71 -10.33
CA LEU A 133 -5.97 -2.05 -10.15
C LEU A 133 -7.09 -1.99 -9.12
N HIS A 134 -8.29 -2.39 -9.52
CA HIS A 134 -9.41 -2.57 -8.61
C HIS A 134 -9.42 -4.02 -8.10
N ALA A 135 -9.32 -4.20 -6.81
CA ALA A 135 -9.29 -5.50 -6.16
C ALA A 135 -10.42 -5.64 -5.14
N PRO A 136 -10.82 -6.86 -4.79
CA PRO A 136 -11.72 -7.09 -3.67
C PRO A 136 -11.15 -6.52 -2.37
N SER A 137 -11.99 -6.34 -1.36
CA SER A 137 -11.53 -5.93 -0.05
C SER A 137 -10.55 -6.94 0.56
N LEU A 138 -9.69 -6.47 1.43
CA LEU A 138 -8.75 -7.35 2.12
C LEU A 138 -9.47 -8.42 2.96
N SER A 139 -10.66 -8.10 3.49
CA SER A 139 -11.47 -9.09 4.21
C SER A 139 -12.00 -10.19 3.31
N GLU A 140 -12.40 -9.88 2.09
CA GLU A 140 -12.80 -10.89 1.10
C GLU A 140 -11.62 -11.75 0.65
N LEU A 141 -10.49 -11.11 0.39
CA LEU A 141 -9.26 -11.81 0.01
C LEU A 141 -8.74 -12.73 1.10
N GLU A 142 -8.92 -12.36 2.36
CA GLU A 142 -8.50 -13.16 3.50
C GLU A 142 -9.22 -14.50 3.57
N THR A 143 -10.49 -14.52 3.20
CA THR A 143 -11.36 -15.69 3.33
C THR A 143 -11.51 -16.50 2.04
N ASP A 144 -11.19 -15.94 0.88
CA ASP A 144 -11.40 -16.57 -0.41
C ASP A 144 -10.08 -16.79 -1.16
N LYS A 145 -9.68 -18.06 -1.26
CA LYS A 145 -8.46 -18.47 -1.95
C LYS A 145 -8.50 -18.18 -3.45
N GLN A 146 -9.66 -18.29 -4.08
CA GLN A 146 -9.81 -18.02 -5.52
C GLN A 146 -9.57 -16.56 -5.84
N LEU A 147 -10.06 -15.67 -5.00
CA LEU A 147 -9.82 -14.24 -5.14
C LEU A 147 -8.32 -13.90 -4.99
N LYS A 148 -7.63 -14.56 -4.09
CA LYS A 148 -6.16 -14.40 -3.95
C LYS A 148 -5.42 -14.82 -5.21
N ILE A 149 -5.81 -15.92 -5.83
CA ILE A 149 -5.20 -16.42 -7.07
C ILE A 149 -5.42 -15.43 -8.21
N GLN A 150 -6.64 -14.94 -8.37
CA GLN A 150 -6.98 -13.96 -9.39
C GLN A 150 -6.23 -12.63 -9.18
N LEU A 151 -6.16 -12.18 -7.94
CA LEU A 151 -5.38 -11.00 -7.59
C LEU A 151 -3.90 -11.18 -7.96
N TRP A 152 -3.33 -12.31 -7.62
CA TRP A 152 -1.94 -12.61 -7.92
C TRP A 152 -1.62 -12.57 -9.41
N GLN A 153 -2.51 -13.13 -10.22
CA GLN A 153 -2.38 -13.06 -11.68
C GLN A 153 -2.36 -11.63 -12.19
N LYS A 154 -3.19 -10.76 -11.63
CA LYS A 154 -3.22 -9.33 -11.99
C LYS A 154 -2.01 -8.57 -11.48
N LEU A 155 -1.55 -8.87 -10.28
CA LEU A 155 -0.35 -8.27 -9.73
C LEU A 155 0.89 -8.59 -10.58
N LYS A 156 0.99 -9.80 -11.10
CA LYS A 156 2.07 -10.16 -12.04
C LYS A 156 2.04 -9.34 -13.33
N GLN A 157 0.87 -8.94 -13.79
CA GLN A 157 0.72 -8.06 -14.95
C GLN A 157 1.07 -6.61 -14.61
N LEU A 158 0.73 -6.18 -13.42
CA LEU A 158 0.98 -4.82 -12.95
C LEU A 158 2.45 -4.62 -12.57
N PHE A 159 3.08 -5.63 -12.00
CA PHE A 159 4.50 -5.67 -11.59
C PHE A 159 5.21 -6.83 -12.28
N PRO A 160 5.57 -6.67 -13.55
CA PRO A 160 6.25 -7.72 -14.30
C PRO A 160 7.66 -8.04 -13.82
#